data_ae6f68abfeee4b2f9ff0588da41f24c8
#
_entry.id   ae6f68abfeee4b2f9ff0588da41f24c8
#
_cell.length_a   1.000
_cell.length_b   1.000
_cell.length_c   1.000
_cell.angle_alpha   90.00
_cell.angle_beta   90.00
_cell.angle_gamma   90.00
#
_symmetry.space_group_name_H-M   'P 1'
#
loop_
_entity.id
_entity.type
_entity.pdbx_description
1 polymer ?
#
loop_
_entity_poly.entity_id
_entity_poly.type
_entity_poly.pdbx_seq_one_letter_code
_entity_poly.pdbx_strand_id
1 'polypeptide(L)'
;MSIENFETYLRQGNMAENTVAAYLYAVREYYSQHKELNKRNLLVYKTYLIEKFKPKTVNLRIQAMNKYLDCMGKSRLRLKSVKVQQRSYLENVISNA
;
A
#
# COMPACT_ATOMS: atom_id res chain seq x y z
N MET A 1 -1.24 -15.64 12.26
CA MET A 1 -1.19 -14.89 11.01
C MET A 1 0.22 -14.93 10.46
N SER A 2 0.34 -15.11 9.18
CA SER A 2 1.63 -15.44 8.60
C SER A 2 1.90 -14.67 7.32
N ILE A 3 3.08 -14.05 7.25
CA ILE A 3 3.52 -13.41 6.02
C ILE A 3 3.69 -14.46 4.93
N GLU A 4 4.01 -15.69 5.32
CA GLU A 4 4.13 -16.80 4.37
C GLU A 4 2.82 -17.09 3.66
N ASN A 5 1.70 -17.00 4.37
CA ASN A 5 0.39 -17.18 3.73
C ASN A 5 0.14 -16.08 2.71
N PHE A 6 0.54 -14.87 3.03
CA PHE A 6 0.41 -13.75 2.10
C PHE A 6 1.29 -13.97 0.87
N GLU A 7 2.50 -14.43 1.07
CA GLU A 7 3.40 -14.72 -0.05
C GLU A 7 2.78 -15.76 -0.99
N THR A 8 2.25 -16.84 -0.41
CA THR A 8 1.58 -17.87 -1.21
C THR A 8 0.40 -17.28 -1.98
N TYR A 9 -0.39 -16.46 -1.32
CA TYR A 9 -1.53 -15.81 -1.94
C TYR A 9 -1.11 -14.97 -3.15
N LEU A 10 -0.01 -14.21 -3.00
CA LEU A 10 0.48 -13.38 -4.10
C LEU A 10 1.00 -14.22 -5.26
N ARG A 11 1.71 -15.31 -4.97
CA ARG A 11 2.26 -16.16 -6.02
C ARG A 11 1.15 -16.88 -6.76
N GLN A 12 0.08 -17.25 -6.09
CA GLN A 12 -1.07 -17.85 -6.73
C GLN A 12 -1.77 -16.89 -7.71
N GLY A 13 -1.58 -15.57 -7.49
CA GLY A 13 -2.11 -14.56 -8.38
C GLY A 13 -1.18 -14.25 -9.56
N ASN A 14 -0.14 -15.04 -9.76
CA ASN A 14 0.80 -14.87 -10.87
C ASN A 14 1.52 -13.52 -10.87
N MET A 15 1.81 -13.02 -9.70
CA MET A 15 2.53 -11.75 -9.60
C MET A 15 4.01 -11.94 -9.84
N ALA A 16 4.64 -10.93 -10.45
CA ALA A 16 6.07 -10.94 -10.67
C ALA A 16 6.83 -10.98 -9.34
N GLU A 17 8.00 -11.60 -9.37
CA GLU A 17 8.82 -11.73 -8.15
C GLU A 17 9.11 -10.38 -7.50
N ASN A 18 9.42 -9.37 -8.31
CA ASN A 18 9.71 -8.04 -7.76
C ASN A 18 8.49 -7.46 -7.06
N THR A 19 7.31 -7.69 -7.60
CA THR A 19 6.07 -7.22 -6.99
C THR A 19 5.81 -7.95 -5.68
N VAL A 20 6.01 -9.27 -5.67
CA VAL A 20 5.85 -10.07 -4.46
C VAL A 20 6.78 -9.54 -3.36
N ALA A 21 8.04 -9.32 -3.71
CA ALA A 21 9.02 -8.83 -2.74
C ALA A 21 8.63 -7.46 -2.20
N ALA A 22 8.16 -6.57 -3.07
CA ALA A 22 7.76 -5.22 -2.65
C ALA A 22 6.57 -5.28 -1.71
N TYR A 23 5.60 -6.14 -2.01
CA TYR A 23 4.42 -6.27 -1.17
C TYR A 23 4.77 -6.87 0.19
N LEU A 24 5.63 -7.87 0.21
CA LEU A 24 6.06 -8.46 1.48
C LEU A 24 6.83 -7.44 2.31
N TYR A 25 7.65 -6.64 1.67
CA TYR A 25 8.39 -5.60 2.38
C TYR A 25 7.44 -4.62 3.08
N ALA A 26 6.39 -4.20 2.38
CA ALA A 26 5.44 -3.25 2.96
C ALA A 26 4.76 -3.83 4.21
N VAL A 27 4.36 -5.10 4.17
CA VAL A 27 3.71 -5.74 5.30
C VAL A 27 4.70 -5.87 6.46
N ARG A 28 5.94 -6.24 6.18
CA ARG A 28 6.96 -6.34 7.22
C ARG A 28 7.23 -4.98 7.86
N GLU A 29 7.29 -3.94 7.05
CA GLU A 29 7.50 -2.60 7.56
C GLU A 29 6.35 -2.20 8.48
N TYR A 30 5.11 -2.50 8.07
CA TYR A 30 3.97 -2.21 8.91
C TYR A 30 4.12 -2.89 10.28
N TYR A 31 4.45 -4.18 10.29
CA TYR A 31 4.56 -4.93 11.54
C TYR A 31 5.81 -4.58 12.35
N SER A 32 6.77 -3.91 11.73
CA SER A 32 7.90 -3.39 12.51
C SER A 32 7.48 -2.21 13.38
N GLN A 33 6.37 -1.56 13.04
CA GLN A 33 5.89 -0.36 13.73
C GLN A 33 4.65 -0.65 14.56
N HIS A 34 3.85 -1.63 14.19
CA HIS A 34 2.57 -1.92 14.82
C HIS A 34 2.39 -3.41 15.01
N LYS A 35 1.82 -3.81 16.16
CA LYS A 35 1.58 -5.21 16.43
C LYS A 35 0.24 -5.68 15.92
N GLU A 36 -0.75 -4.79 15.88
CA GLU A 36 -2.11 -5.16 15.54
C GLU A 36 -2.51 -4.57 14.19
N LEU A 37 -3.36 -5.31 13.51
CA LEU A 37 -3.89 -4.87 12.23
C LEU A 37 -5.28 -4.26 12.47
N ASN A 38 -5.32 -2.94 12.58
CA ASN A 38 -6.57 -2.23 12.78
C ASN A 38 -6.54 -0.91 12.01
N LYS A 39 -7.70 -0.27 11.93
CA LYS A 39 -7.84 0.94 11.11
C LYS A 39 -6.94 2.06 11.61
N ARG A 40 -6.87 2.23 12.93
CA ARG A 40 -6.05 3.29 13.51
C ARG A 40 -4.58 3.14 13.11
N ASN A 41 -4.04 1.93 13.30
CA ASN A 41 -2.65 1.67 12.98
C ASN A 41 -2.37 1.80 11.49
N LEU A 42 -3.33 1.39 10.67
CA LEU A 42 -3.19 1.53 9.22
C LEU A 42 -3.14 2.99 8.82
N LEU A 43 -3.97 3.84 9.43
CA LEU A 43 -3.93 5.27 9.13
C LEU A 43 -2.63 5.92 9.59
N VAL A 44 -2.11 5.49 10.73
CA VAL A 44 -0.81 5.98 11.20
C VAL A 44 0.29 5.57 10.22
N TYR A 45 0.24 4.33 9.75
CA TYR A 45 1.20 3.86 8.77
C TYR A 45 1.10 4.67 7.48
N LYS A 46 -0.11 4.96 7.02
CA LYS A 46 -0.31 5.76 5.82
C LYS A 46 0.30 7.16 5.99
N THR A 47 0.09 7.79 7.15
CA THR A 47 0.66 9.09 7.43
C THR A 47 2.20 9.04 7.39
N TYR A 48 2.77 7.99 7.98
CA TYR A 48 4.21 7.77 7.93
C TYR A 48 4.69 7.69 6.49
N LEU A 49 3.98 6.95 5.64
CA LEU A 49 4.37 6.81 4.25
C LEU A 49 4.32 8.15 3.52
N ILE A 50 3.27 8.93 3.76
CA ILE A 50 3.11 10.22 3.11
C ILE A 50 4.27 11.14 3.47
N GLU A 51 4.74 11.07 4.70
CA GLU A 51 5.84 11.93 5.16
C GLU A 51 7.19 11.47 4.65
N LYS A 52 7.35 10.18 4.42
CA LYS A 52 8.67 9.61 4.08
C LYS A 52 8.89 9.40 2.60
N PHE A 53 7.84 9.21 1.82
CA PHE A 53 7.97 8.74 0.45
C PHE A 53 7.18 9.60 -0.51
N LYS A 54 7.50 9.48 -1.78
CA LYS A 54 6.77 10.17 -2.85
C LYS A 54 5.41 9.48 -3.06
N PRO A 55 4.44 10.20 -3.63
CA PRO A 55 3.09 9.65 -3.78
C PRO A 55 3.03 8.30 -4.50
N LYS A 56 3.86 8.09 -5.51
CA LYS A 56 3.87 6.79 -6.20
C LYS A 56 4.25 5.66 -5.27
N THR A 57 5.28 5.88 -4.44
CA THR A 57 5.72 4.87 -3.49
C THR A 57 4.66 4.66 -2.41
N VAL A 58 4.05 5.75 -1.95
CA VAL A 58 2.97 5.65 -0.96
C VAL A 58 1.85 4.77 -1.50
N ASN A 59 1.43 5.02 -2.74
CA ASN A 59 0.35 4.24 -3.33
C ASN A 59 0.73 2.78 -3.52
N LEU A 60 1.97 2.51 -3.88
CA LEU A 60 2.44 1.13 -3.99
C LEU A 60 2.32 0.40 -2.64
N ARG A 61 2.75 1.07 -1.56
CA ARG A 61 2.67 0.48 -0.23
C ARG A 61 1.23 0.30 0.23
N ILE A 62 0.37 1.27 -0.12
CA ILE A 62 -1.05 1.16 0.19
C ILE A 62 -1.66 -0.02 -0.56
N GLN A 63 -1.33 -0.20 -1.85
CA GLN A 63 -1.81 -1.35 -2.60
C GLN A 63 -1.38 -2.66 -1.95
N ALA A 64 -0.13 -2.71 -1.48
CA ALA A 64 0.38 -3.90 -0.81
C ALA A 64 -0.43 -4.20 0.44
N MET A 65 -0.68 -3.19 1.26
CA MET A 65 -1.47 -3.39 2.48
C MET A 65 -2.90 -3.78 2.17
N ASN A 66 -3.50 -3.18 1.13
CA ASN A 66 -4.86 -3.54 0.75
C ASN A 66 -4.94 -4.99 0.27
N LYS A 67 -3.93 -5.43 -0.47
CA LYS A 67 -3.87 -6.82 -0.91
C LYS A 67 -3.75 -7.76 0.29
N TYR A 68 -2.94 -7.36 1.26
CA TYR A 68 -2.80 -8.14 2.49
C TYR A 68 -4.13 -8.20 3.25
N LEU A 69 -4.83 -7.07 3.32
CA LEU A 69 -6.14 -7.03 3.99
C LEU A 69 -7.15 -7.94 3.29
N ASP A 70 -7.13 -7.96 1.97
CA ASP A 70 -8.00 -8.87 1.22
C ASP A 70 -7.65 -10.32 1.54
N CYS A 71 -6.37 -10.64 1.62
CA CYS A 71 -5.90 -11.98 1.95
C CYS A 71 -6.38 -12.41 3.34
N MET A 72 -6.40 -11.46 4.28
CA MET A 72 -6.79 -11.73 5.66
C MET A 72 -8.29 -11.65 5.90
N GLY A 73 -9.08 -11.35 4.87
CA GLY A 73 -10.51 -11.22 5.03
C GLY A 73 -10.92 -9.95 5.73
N LYS A 74 -10.10 -8.92 5.63
CA LYS A 74 -10.35 -7.63 6.32
C LYS A 74 -10.48 -6.48 5.31
N SER A 75 -11.13 -6.76 4.19
CA SER A 75 -11.26 -5.75 3.13
C SER A 75 -11.90 -4.45 3.60
N ARG A 76 -12.71 -4.51 4.64
CA ARG A 76 -13.33 -3.31 5.19
C ARG A 76 -12.33 -2.30 5.73
N LEU A 77 -11.08 -2.73 5.95
CA LEU A 77 -10.05 -1.85 6.48
C LEU A 77 -9.18 -1.22 5.39
N ARG A 78 -9.53 -1.43 4.13
CA ARG A 78 -8.70 -0.95 3.02
C ARG A 78 -8.44 0.55 3.12
N LEU A 79 -7.25 0.94 2.69
CA LEU A 79 -6.84 2.33 2.69
C LEU A 79 -7.08 2.95 1.32
N LYS A 80 -7.37 4.25 1.31
CA LYS A 80 -7.51 4.98 0.05
C LYS A 80 -6.15 5.45 -0.43
N SER A 81 -5.95 5.43 -1.76
CA SER A 81 -4.73 5.95 -2.35
C SER A 81 -4.64 7.44 -2.14
N VAL A 82 -3.40 7.96 -2.19
CA VAL A 82 -3.21 9.40 -2.21
C VAL A 82 -3.18 9.87 -3.65
N LYS A 83 -3.54 11.12 -3.86
CA LYS A 83 -3.50 11.72 -5.17
C LYS A 83 -2.07 11.91 -5.61
N VAL A 84 -1.75 11.44 -6.82
CA VAL A 84 -0.45 11.71 -7.42
C VAL A 84 -0.58 13.02 -8.18
N GLN A 85 0.18 14.01 -7.79
CA GLN A 85 0.18 15.31 -8.47
C GLN A 85 0.92 15.16 -9.78
N GLN A 86 0.19 15.33 -10.89
CA GLN A 86 0.82 15.40 -12.20
C GLN A 86 1.11 16.85 -12.49
N ARG A 87 2.25 17.13 -12.93
CA ARG A 87 2.47 18.49 -13.26
C ARG A 87 2.03 18.81 -14.61
N SER A 88 1.41 19.34 -14.80
CA SER A 88 1.13 19.37 -15.78
C SER A 88 0.46 19.82 -16.16
N TYR A 89 0.44 19.60 -15.75
CA TYR A 89 -0.16 19.84 -15.87
C TYR A 89 -0.63 20.53 -15.94
N LEU A 90 -0.56 20.73 -16.29
CA LEU A 90 -0.97 21.28 -16.16
C LEU A 90 -1.49 21.50 -16.25
N GLU A 91 -1.42 21.58 -16.60
CA GLU A 91 -1.79 21.91 -16.54
C GLU A 91 -2.38 21.99 -16.56
N ASN A 92 -2.58 22.13 -17.12
CA ASN A 92 -3.15 22.42 -16.99
C ASN A 92 -3.69 22.60 -17.05
N VAL A 93 -3.69 22.70 -17.60
CA VAL A 93 -4.12 23.11 -17.51
C VAL A 93 -4.61 23.33 -17.53
N ILE A 94 -4.68 23.39 -18.11
CA ILE A 94 -5.02 23.71 -18.00
C ILE A 94 -5.65 23.77 -17.91
N SER A 95 -5.75 23.75 -18.42
CA SER A 95 -6.15 23.90 -18.19
C SER A 95 -6.67 23.91 -18.02
N ASN A 96 -6.90 24.03 -18.62
CA ASN A 96 -7.14 24.19 -18.35
C ASN A 96 -7.41 24.31 -18.24
N ALA A 97 -7.44 24.56 -19.07
CA ALA A 97 -7.37 24.83 -18.92
C ALA A 97 -7.34 25.07 -18.55
#